data_eede4d0357eaa80de02f64ebb8794f9c
#
_entry.id   eede4d0357eaa80de02f64ebb8794f9c
#
_cell.length_a   1.000
_cell.length_b   1.000
_cell.length_c   1.000
_cell.angle_alpha   90.00
_cell.angle_beta   90.00
_cell.angle_gamma   90.00
#
_symmetry.space_group_name_H-M   'P 1'
#
loop_
_entity.id
_entity.type
_entity.pdbx_description
1 polymer ?
#
loop_
_entity_poly.entity_id
_entity_poly.type
_entity_poly.pdbx_seq_one_letter_code
_entity_poly.pdbx_strand_id
1 'polypeptide(L)'
;MSELRAGAARVSIAPRADDLTDGVYLGGFGSYQQRRATGIHDEPLCRAIAIGDGETAFVVAALDLVGASGPLLQSIRENAARLTRLPASTIIIACTHSHASPDMQGLWGGTGAAYEKHLAQQAAGAIGDAFEAMRPAVVSAATTSLDGVVRNRRGWPETDSVLTTLRFATADGSPIAALVNYACHPTASGRENTEVSRDWCGYATDAVEAALGGVAVYVNGAVGDVNPAVDGGFAHAVTLGEAVARASIASLDAAETLGGAVVVRTEPLLLPVNFERLSQRVQDAVGRAGPALSVLSKAGGMRAASIALHAAGRADLAQMVAALEGFAQRKLVMRDGRTFLPTHCGYLRIGDDAEGFAAPGEVLSRLSAPLRASLGARHRLFFGLAHDTLGYFIPEDEWMTGRNNNYEESVSMGKHGGTVLASTLAELVVRSS
;
A
#
# COMPACT_ATOMS: atom_id res chain seq x y z
N MET A 1 16.99 -29.18 -1.35
CA MET A 1 16.19 -28.00 -1.00
C MET A 1 16.68 -26.89 -1.90
N SER A 2 15.79 -26.17 -2.56
CA SER A 2 16.13 -25.00 -3.36
C SER A 2 16.77 -23.95 -2.47
N GLU A 3 17.85 -23.34 -2.92
CA GLU A 3 18.57 -22.29 -2.20
C GLU A 3 17.82 -20.97 -2.38
N LEU A 4 17.37 -20.38 -1.27
CA LEU A 4 16.76 -19.07 -1.31
C LEU A 4 17.77 -18.00 -1.73
N ARG A 5 17.32 -17.04 -2.50
CA ARG A 5 18.09 -15.90 -2.97
C ARG A 5 17.36 -14.61 -2.64
N ALA A 6 18.09 -13.58 -2.28
CA ALA A 6 17.52 -12.27 -2.05
C ALA A 6 18.44 -11.15 -2.51
N GLY A 7 17.86 -10.04 -2.90
CA GLY A 7 18.55 -8.79 -3.20
C GLY A 7 17.66 -7.63 -2.81
N ALA A 8 18.24 -6.46 -2.53
CA ALA A 8 17.47 -5.32 -2.10
C ALA A 8 18.10 -4.01 -2.61
N ALA A 9 17.24 -3.02 -2.82
CA ALA A 9 17.64 -1.67 -3.19
C ALA A 9 16.66 -0.64 -2.63
N ARG A 10 17.14 0.59 -2.52
CA ARG A 10 16.30 1.75 -2.18
C ARG A 10 16.72 2.97 -3.00
N VAL A 11 15.77 3.83 -3.29
CA VAL A 11 16.00 5.07 -4.02
C VAL A 11 15.06 6.16 -3.51
N SER A 12 15.52 7.42 -3.56
CA SER A 12 14.64 8.56 -3.28
C SER A 12 13.60 8.71 -4.38
N ILE A 13 12.35 8.87 -3.96
CA ILE A 13 11.22 9.27 -4.81
C ILE A 13 10.71 10.66 -4.42
N ALA A 14 11.54 11.44 -3.75
CA ALA A 14 11.18 12.78 -3.29
C ALA A 14 10.89 13.73 -4.47
N PRO A 15 9.97 14.68 -4.29
CA PRO A 15 9.79 15.77 -5.25
C PRO A 15 11.04 16.66 -5.26
N ARG A 16 11.43 17.12 -6.45
CA ARG A 16 12.53 18.07 -6.64
C ARG A 16 12.06 19.49 -6.32
N ALA A 17 12.97 20.42 -6.22
CA ALA A 17 12.66 21.83 -5.95
C ALA A 17 11.66 22.43 -6.95
N ASP A 18 11.81 22.10 -8.25
CA ASP A 18 10.88 22.56 -9.29
C ASP A 18 9.48 21.94 -9.10
N ASP A 19 9.40 20.66 -8.74
CA ASP A 19 8.12 20.00 -8.49
C ASP A 19 7.37 20.64 -7.32
N LEU A 20 8.09 21.03 -6.23
CA LEU A 20 7.50 21.77 -5.10
C LEU A 20 7.01 23.16 -5.50
N THR A 21 7.73 23.84 -6.40
CA THR A 21 7.36 25.16 -6.93
C THR A 21 6.10 25.04 -7.78
N ASP A 22 6.00 24.03 -8.64
CA ASP A 22 4.85 23.77 -9.48
C ASP A 22 3.61 23.36 -8.68
N GLY A 23 3.80 22.80 -7.50
CA GLY A 23 2.78 22.44 -6.53
C GLY A 23 2.67 20.93 -6.31
N VAL A 24 3.07 20.52 -5.12
CA VAL A 24 2.85 19.18 -4.57
C VAL A 24 1.90 19.31 -3.40
N TYR A 25 0.84 18.53 -3.39
CA TYR A 25 -0.08 18.45 -2.26
C TYR A 25 0.16 17.14 -1.49
N LEU A 26 -0.04 17.19 -0.17
CA LEU A 26 0.05 16.03 0.70
C LEU A 26 -1.29 15.28 0.75
N GLY A 27 -1.25 13.96 0.66
CA GLY A 27 -2.42 13.11 0.77
C GLY A 27 -2.85 12.83 2.22
N GLY A 28 -4.06 12.28 2.36
CA GLY A 28 -4.60 11.82 3.65
C GLY A 28 -5.37 12.86 4.46
N PHE A 29 -5.84 12.46 5.65
CA PHE A 29 -6.62 13.25 6.62
C PHE A 29 -7.99 13.74 6.13
N GLY A 30 -8.67 12.95 5.29
CA GLY A 30 -9.96 13.32 4.73
C GLY A 30 -9.81 14.36 3.62
N SER A 31 -10.90 14.55 2.92
CA SER A 31 -10.89 15.15 1.61
C SER A 31 -11.00 16.68 1.59
N TYR A 32 -11.23 17.31 2.72
CA TYR A 32 -11.54 18.74 2.77
C TYR A 32 -10.33 19.65 3.00
N GLN A 33 -9.17 19.08 3.36
CA GLN A 33 -8.00 19.86 3.70
C GLN A 33 -6.92 19.69 2.63
N GLN A 34 -6.75 20.73 1.81
CA GLN A 34 -5.59 20.82 0.93
C GLN A 34 -4.36 21.24 1.73
N ARG A 35 -3.36 20.37 1.73
CA ARG A 35 -2.07 20.66 2.34
C ARG A 35 -1.02 20.75 1.24
N ARG A 36 -0.74 21.97 0.77
CA ARG A 36 0.36 22.19 -0.16
C ARG A 36 1.67 21.97 0.58
N ALA A 37 2.57 21.18 0.00
CA ALA A 37 3.89 20.94 0.57
C ALA A 37 4.70 22.23 0.65
N THR A 38 5.26 22.52 1.82
CA THR A 38 6.12 23.69 2.09
C THR A 38 7.59 23.33 2.12
N GLY A 39 7.92 22.03 2.20
CA GLY A 39 9.28 21.52 2.26
C GLY A 39 9.29 20.01 2.38
N ILE A 40 10.46 19.46 2.60
CA ILE A 40 10.71 18.04 2.84
C ILE A 40 11.37 17.90 4.20
N HIS A 41 10.67 17.24 5.13
CA HIS A 41 11.20 16.91 6.44
C HIS A 41 12.18 15.74 6.35
N ASP A 42 11.74 14.68 5.66
CA ASP A 42 12.56 13.52 5.30
C ASP A 42 12.10 12.98 3.94
N GLU A 43 13.06 12.46 3.15
CA GLU A 43 12.80 12.04 1.77
C GLU A 43 11.96 10.77 1.71
N PRO A 44 10.82 10.75 0.99
CA PRO A 44 10.12 9.52 0.67
C PRO A 44 10.98 8.63 -0.23
N LEU A 45 10.99 7.34 0.07
CA LEU A 45 11.78 6.34 -0.64
C LEU A 45 10.89 5.30 -1.31
N CYS A 46 11.40 4.69 -2.37
CA CYS A 46 11.01 3.36 -2.81
C CYS A 46 12.05 2.37 -2.26
N ARG A 47 11.60 1.37 -1.52
CA ARG A 47 12.41 0.28 -1.01
C ARG A 47 11.91 -1.03 -1.58
N ALA A 48 12.80 -1.86 -2.12
CA ALA A 48 12.45 -3.12 -2.77
C ALA A 48 13.30 -4.28 -2.27
N ILE A 49 12.66 -5.45 -2.13
CA ILE A 49 13.32 -6.74 -1.89
C ILE A 49 12.88 -7.70 -2.99
N ALA A 50 13.85 -8.26 -3.72
CA ALA A 50 13.64 -9.39 -4.62
C ALA A 50 13.92 -10.69 -3.86
N ILE A 51 13.06 -11.68 -4.04
CA ILE A 51 13.10 -12.97 -3.33
C ILE A 51 12.87 -14.07 -4.37
N GLY A 52 13.67 -15.15 -4.31
CA GLY A 52 13.51 -16.27 -5.22
C GLY A 52 14.16 -17.55 -4.70
N ASP A 53 13.93 -18.65 -5.40
CA ASP A 53 14.46 -19.99 -5.10
C ASP A 53 15.27 -20.60 -6.27
N GLY A 54 15.56 -19.80 -7.29
CA GLY A 54 16.22 -20.22 -8.53
C GLY A 54 15.27 -20.61 -9.65
N GLU A 55 14.02 -20.98 -9.35
CA GLU A 55 12.97 -21.27 -10.33
C GLU A 55 11.93 -20.15 -10.40
N THR A 56 11.48 -19.71 -9.26
CA THR A 56 10.51 -18.62 -9.10
C THR A 56 11.17 -17.43 -8.41
N ALA A 57 10.82 -16.22 -8.85
CA ALA A 57 11.20 -15.00 -8.16
C ALA A 57 10.06 -13.97 -8.19
N PHE A 58 9.99 -13.15 -7.15
CA PHE A 58 9.09 -12.02 -7.05
C PHE A 58 9.77 -10.83 -6.37
N VAL A 59 9.19 -9.66 -6.50
CA VAL A 59 9.67 -8.46 -5.83
C VAL A 59 8.55 -7.86 -5.00
N VAL A 60 8.86 -7.49 -3.75
CA VAL A 60 8.03 -6.63 -2.90
C VAL A 60 8.67 -5.26 -2.86
N ALA A 61 7.95 -4.25 -3.33
CA ALA A 61 8.39 -2.85 -3.27
C ALA A 61 7.40 -2.04 -2.43
N ALA A 62 7.91 -1.24 -1.51
CA ALA A 62 7.15 -0.29 -0.71
C ALA A 62 7.49 1.14 -1.14
N LEU A 63 6.46 1.93 -1.41
CA LEU A 63 6.54 3.36 -1.71
C LEU A 63 6.11 4.15 -0.49
N ASP A 64 6.90 5.12 -0.06
CA ASP A 64 6.52 6.04 1.03
C ASP A 64 5.50 7.06 0.53
N LEU A 65 4.31 6.59 0.23
CA LEU A 65 3.17 7.34 -0.30
C LEU A 65 1.91 6.98 0.50
N VAL A 66 0.95 7.92 0.58
CA VAL A 66 -0.39 7.63 1.13
C VAL A 66 -1.10 6.59 0.27
N GLY A 67 -0.87 6.64 -1.02
CA GLY A 67 -1.40 5.75 -2.02
C GLY A 67 -0.99 6.22 -3.40
N ALA A 68 -1.16 5.36 -4.38
CA ALA A 68 -0.92 5.69 -5.77
C ALA A 68 -2.06 5.15 -6.64
N SER A 69 -2.36 5.86 -7.72
CA SER A 69 -3.40 5.40 -8.64
C SER A 69 -3.03 4.06 -9.28
N GLY A 70 -4.03 3.20 -9.51
CA GLY A 70 -3.82 1.91 -10.17
C GLY A 70 -3.05 2.02 -11.49
N PRO A 71 -3.36 3.00 -12.37
CA PRO A 71 -2.58 3.24 -13.59
C PRO A 71 -1.11 3.56 -13.34
N LEU A 72 -0.78 4.37 -12.30
CA LEU A 72 0.60 4.67 -11.96
C LEU A 72 1.33 3.41 -11.46
N LEU A 73 0.72 2.65 -10.54
CA LEU A 73 1.28 1.39 -10.06
C LEU A 73 1.48 0.37 -11.18
N GLN A 74 0.54 0.31 -12.12
CA GLN A 74 0.65 -0.54 -13.30
C GLN A 74 1.80 -0.12 -14.20
N SER A 75 1.99 1.19 -14.42
CA SER A 75 3.12 1.72 -15.20
C SER A 75 4.47 1.39 -14.55
N ILE A 76 4.59 1.55 -13.22
CA ILE A 76 5.81 1.16 -12.47
C ILE A 76 6.07 -0.34 -12.65
N ARG A 77 5.05 -1.18 -12.48
CA ARG A 77 5.13 -2.63 -12.58
C ARG A 77 5.56 -3.09 -13.98
N GLU A 78 4.99 -2.51 -15.03
CA GLU A 78 5.36 -2.82 -16.42
C GLU A 78 6.78 -2.38 -16.75
N ASN A 79 7.23 -1.22 -16.25
CA ASN A 79 8.60 -0.76 -16.41
C ASN A 79 9.58 -1.69 -15.68
N ALA A 80 9.29 -2.06 -14.44
CA ALA A 80 10.09 -2.99 -13.65
C ALA A 80 10.13 -4.39 -14.28
N ALA A 81 9.02 -4.88 -14.84
CA ALA A 81 8.97 -6.15 -15.56
C ALA A 81 9.91 -6.18 -16.78
N ARG A 82 10.06 -5.04 -17.47
CA ARG A 82 11.06 -4.95 -18.58
C ARG A 82 12.50 -4.99 -18.07
N LEU A 83 12.79 -4.39 -16.92
CA LEU A 83 14.13 -4.38 -16.33
C LEU A 83 14.52 -5.76 -15.77
N THR A 84 13.61 -6.40 -15.06
CA THR A 84 13.84 -7.67 -14.37
C THR A 84 13.61 -8.90 -15.26
N ARG A 85 12.87 -8.75 -16.36
CA ARG A 85 12.31 -9.85 -17.17
C ARG A 85 11.33 -10.76 -16.40
N LEU A 86 10.90 -10.35 -15.22
CA LEU A 86 9.85 -11.03 -14.47
C LEU A 86 8.47 -10.73 -15.07
N PRO A 87 7.51 -11.64 -14.94
CA PRO A 87 6.11 -11.32 -15.19
C PRO A 87 5.66 -10.16 -14.31
N ALA A 88 4.91 -9.20 -14.84
CA ALA A 88 4.40 -8.08 -14.08
C ALA A 88 3.55 -8.52 -12.86
N SER A 89 2.92 -9.69 -12.93
CA SER A 89 2.13 -10.30 -11.85
C SER A 89 2.97 -10.75 -10.64
N THR A 90 4.30 -10.88 -10.78
CA THR A 90 5.19 -11.24 -9.67
C THR A 90 5.84 -10.02 -9.00
N ILE A 91 5.44 -8.80 -9.38
CA ILE A 91 5.91 -7.56 -8.80
C ILE A 91 4.79 -6.97 -7.93
N ILE A 92 4.93 -7.12 -6.62
CA ILE A 92 4.01 -6.60 -5.61
C ILE A 92 4.50 -5.20 -5.22
N ILE A 93 3.67 -4.18 -5.48
CA ILE A 93 3.97 -2.81 -5.07
C ILE A 93 2.92 -2.40 -4.04
N ALA A 94 3.39 -1.99 -2.86
CA ALA A 94 2.56 -1.50 -1.77
C ALA A 94 2.92 -0.04 -1.44
N CYS A 95 1.98 0.69 -0.83
CA CYS A 95 2.24 2.01 -0.26
C CYS A 95 2.33 1.90 1.27
N THR A 96 3.26 2.64 1.89
CA THR A 96 3.36 2.69 3.36
C THR A 96 2.18 3.41 3.99
N HIS A 97 1.46 4.20 3.23
CA HIS A 97 0.29 5.00 3.61
C HIS A 97 0.63 6.25 4.44
N SER A 98 1.84 6.82 4.29
CA SER A 98 2.16 8.07 4.96
C SER A 98 1.21 9.20 4.56
N HIS A 99 0.50 9.77 5.54
CA HIS A 99 -0.36 10.92 5.37
C HIS A 99 0.41 12.25 5.29
N ALA A 100 1.73 12.19 5.25
CA ALA A 100 2.63 13.31 4.99
C ALA A 100 3.37 13.19 3.64
N SER A 101 2.90 12.35 2.75
CA SER A 101 3.52 12.08 1.46
C SER A 101 2.78 12.75 0.29
N PRO A 102 3.43 12.90 -0.88
CA PRO A 102 2.80 13.47 -2.07
C PRO A 102 1.53 12.71 -2.50
N ASP A 103 0.50 13.47 -2.88
CA ASP A 103 -0.78 12.94 -3.37
C ASP A 103 -0.67 12.42 -4.81
N MET A 104 -0.36 11.15 -4.95
CA MET A 104 -0.27 10.48 -6.26
C MET A 104 -1.61 9.95 -6.77
N GLN A 105 -2.71 10.21 -6.05
CA GLN A 105 -4.08 9.86 -6.46
C GLN A 105 -4.87 11.05 -7.00
N GLY A 106 -4.41 12.28 -6.75
CA GLY A 106 -5.09 13.51 -7.13
C GLY A 106 -6.30 13.87 -6.28
N LEU A 107 -6.51 13.18 -5.15
CA LEU A 107 -7.66 13.37 -4.27
C LEU A 107 -7.56 14.61 -3.38
N TRP A 108 -6.34 15.06 -3.09
CA TRP A 108 -6.04 16.18 -2.18
C TRP A 108 -5.39 17.38 -2.88
N GLY A 109 -5.35 17.37 -4.21
CA GLY A 109 -4.75 18.43 -5.03
C GLY A 109 -3.72 17.92 -6.04
N GLY A 110 -3.18 16.72 -5.78
CA GLY A 110 -2.29 16.02 -6.71
C GLY A 110 -0.87 16.58 -6.79
N THR A 111 -0.20 16.17 -7.84
CA THR A 111 1.18 16.55 -8.19
C THR A 111 1.32 16.80 -9.68
N GLY A 112 2.44 17.35 -10.14
CA GLY A 112 2.73 17.55 -11.56
C GLY A 112 3.06 16.24 -12.29
N ALA A 113 2.69 16.13 -13.57
CA ALA A 113 2.97 14.95 -14.39
C ALA A 113 4.48 14.66 -14.54
N ALA A 114 5.34 15.69 -14.48
CA ALA A 114 6.80 15.50 -14.51
C ALA A 114 7.29 14.73 -13.29
N TYR A 115 6.77 15.08 -12.10
CA TYR A 115 7.09 14.36 -10.88
C TYR A 115 6.55 12.92 -10.89
N GLU A 116 5.31 12.69 -11.34
CA GLU A 116 4.77 11.32 -11.48
C GLU A 116 5.64 10.44 -12.35
N LYS A 117 6.08 10.97 -13.49
CA LYS A 117 6.98 10.25 -14.39
C LYS A 117 8.34 9.96 -13.75
N HIS A 118 8.91 10.93 -13.04
CA HIS A 118 10.15 10.77 -12.31
C HIS A 118 10.04 9.68 -11.26
N LEU A 119 9.03 9.75 -10.39
CA LEU A 119 8.74 8.76 -9.37
C LEU A 119 8.60 7.36 -9.96
N ALA A 120 7.83 7.22 -11.05
CA ALA A 120 7.63 5.93 -11.71
C ALA A 120 8.94 5.32 -12.24
N GLN A 121 9.83 6.15 -12.77
CA GLN A 121 11.14 5.71 -13.25
C GLN A 121 12.04 5.28 -12.10
N GLN A 122 12.12 6.08 -11.03
CA GLN A 122 12.91 5.76 -9.84
C GLN A 122 12.43 4.46 -9.18
N ALA A 123 11.13 4.33 -8.96
CA ALA A 123 10.55 3.13 -8.35
C ALA A 123 10.81 1.86 -9.19
N ALA A 124 10.64 1.94 -10.51
CA ALA A 124 10.95 0.83 -11.40
C ALA A 124 12.44 0.48 -11.41
N GLY A 125 13.31 1.50 -11.34
CA GLY A 125 14.77 1.32 -11.22
C GLY A 125 15.13 0.57 -9.94
N ALA A 126 14.63 1.00 -8.77
CA ALA A 126 14.88 0.32 -7.50
C ALA A 126 14.44 -1.15 -7.50
N ILE A 127 13.31 -1.46 -8.16
CA ILE A 127 12.85 -2.85 -8.33
C ILE A 127 13.84 -3.65 -9.20
N GLY A 128 14.34 -3.04 -10.28
CA GLY A 128 15.38 -3.62 -11.14
C GLY A 128 16.67 -3.88 -10.38
N ASP A 129 17.18 -2.89 -9.67
CA ASP A 129 18.41 -2.97 -8.86
C ASP A 129 18.31 -4.03 -7.77
N ALA A 130 17.15 -4.12 -7.07
CA ALA A 130 16.92 -5.18 -6.08
C ALA A 130 16.98 -6.58 -6.71
N PHE A 131 16.43 -6.76 -7.90
CA PHE A 131 16.46 -8.03 -8.62
C PHE A 131 17.88 -8.36 -9.10
N GLU A 132 18.61 -7.41 -9.65
CA GLU A 132 20.00 -7.58 -10.11
C GLU A 132 20.94 -7.91 -8.93
N ALA A 133 20.68 -7.36 -7.75
CA ALA A 133 21.45 -7.61 -6.53
C ALA A 133 21.20 -8.98 -5.88
N MET A 134 20.36 -9.85 -6.47
CA MET A 134 20.02 -11.16 -5.88
C MET A 134 21.23 -12.08 -5.75
N ARG A 135 21.44 -12.58 -4.54
CA ARG A 135 22.49 -13.56 -4.19
C ARG A 135 21.94 -14.62 -3.24
N PRO A 136 22.64 -15.77 -3.05
CA PRO A 136 22.26 -16.77 -2.06
C PRO A 136 21.97 -16.14 -0.70
N ALA A 137 20.87 -16.52 -0.07
CA ALA A 137 20.41 -15.92 1.16
C ALA A 137 19.87 -16.96 2.15
N VAL A 138 20.19 -16.76 3.41
CA VAL A 138 19.49 -17.34 4.55
C VAL A 138 18.36 -16.39 4.91
N VAL A 139 17.15 -16.90 4.90
CA VAL A 139 15.95 -16.14 5.28
C VAL A 139 15.48 -16.64 6.62
N SER A 140 15.29 -15.76 7.57
CA SER A 140 14.70 -16.08 8.87
C SER A 140 13.49 -15.20 9.15
N ALA A 141 12.52 -15.75 9.89
CA ALA A 141 11.27 -15.10 10.22
C ALA A 141 10.98 -15.15 11.71
N ALA A 142 10.37 -14.09 12.21
CA ALA A 142 9.85 -14.01 13.56
C ALA A 142 8.48 -13.30 13.54
N THR A 143 7.58 -13.73 14.40
CA THR A 143 6.29 -13.07 14.62
C THR A 143 6.09 -12.83 16.10
N THR A 144 5.71 -11.61 16.46
CA THR A 144 5.38 -11.18 17.81
C THR A 144 4.11 -10.33 17.81
N SER A 145 3.67 -9.89 18.98
CA SER A 145 2.61 -8.90 19.13
C SER A 145 3.21 -7.59 19.62
N LEU A 146 2.76 -6.48 19.05
CA LEU A 146 3.08 -5.13 19.54
C LEU A 146 1.77 -4.41 19.86
N ASP A 147 1.39 -4.49 21.12
CA ASP A 147 0.16 -3.88 21.66
C ASP A 147 0.46 -2.52 22.31
N GLY A 148 -0.61 -1.75 22.56
CA GLY A 148 -0.56 -0.49 23.31
C GLY A 148 -0.08 0.72 22.52
N VAL A 149 0.46 0.56 21.33
CA VAL A 149 0.91 1.65 20.46
C VAL A 149 -0.13 2.02 19.38
N VAL A 150 -1.18 1.22 19.26
CA VAL A 150 -2.28 1.41 18.31
C VAL A 150 -3.64 1.38 18.98
N ARG A 151 -4.64 1.96 18.33
CA ARG A 151 -6.07 1.93 18.72
C ARG A 151 -6.94 1.65 17.50
N ASN A 152 -8.07 0.99 17.72
CA ASN A 152 -9.11 0.86 16.70
C ASN A 152 -9.98 2.12 16.67
N ARG A 153 -10.04 2.82 15.53
CA ARG A 153 -10.80 4.07 15.41
C ARG A 153 -12.30 3.88 15.23
N ARG A 154 -12.76 2.66 14.93
CA ARG A 154 -14.18 2.32 14.89
C ARG A 154 -14.73 1.95 16.27
N GLY A 155 -13.88 1.95 17.30
CA GLY A 155 -14.25 1.60 18.68
C GLY A 155 -14.47 0.10 18.89
N TRP A 156 -13.94 -0.75 18.01
CA TRP A 156 -13.82 -2.18 18.26
C TRP A 156 -12.69 -2.45 19.26
N PRO A 157 -12.81 -3.49 20.10
CA PRO A 157 -11.71 -3.86 20.99
C PRO A 157 -10.53 -4.51 20.23
N GLU A 158 -10.78 -5.06 19.06
CA GLU A 158 -9.77 -5.71 18.25
C GLU A 158 -8.91 -4.68 17.50
N THR A 159 -7.61 -4.88 17.55
CA THR A 159 -6.62 -4.26 16.67
C THR A 159 -5.80 -5.36 16.01
N ASP A 160 -5.13 -5.06 14.92
CA ASP A 160 -4.15 -5.97 14.33
C ASP A 160 -2.76 -5.67 14.91
N SER A 161 -2.44 -6.30 16.06
CA SER A 161 -1.17 -6.11 16.76
C SER A 161 -0.05 -7.05 16.28
N VAL A 162 -0.31 -7.88 15.29
CA VAL A 162 0.67 -8.84 14.75
C VAL A 162 1.81 -8.10 14.04
N LEU A 163 3.02 -8.28 14.53
CA LEU A 163 4.26 -7.79 13.93
C LEU A 163 5.06 -9.00 13.41
N THR A 164 5.27 -9.08 12.12
CA THR A 164 6.10 -10.09 11.48
C THR A 164 7.33 -9.47 10.87
N THR A 165 8.52 -10.02 11.18
CA THR A 165 9.80 -9.57 10.65
C THR A 165 10.47 -10.72 9.90
N LEU A 166 10.87 -10.47 8.65
CA LEU A 166 11.75 -11.36 7.88
C LEU A 166 13.14 -10.72 7.80
N ARG A 167 14.19 -11.49 8.07
CA ARG A 167 15.58 -11.08 7.88
C ARG A 167 16.20 -11.88 6.75
N PHE A 168 16.89 -11.21 5.85
CA PHE A 168 17.62 -11.77 4.73
C PHE A 168 19.10 -11.46 4.92
N ALA A 169 19.93 -12.49 4.96
CA ALA A 169 21.38 -12.38 5.10
C ALA A 169 22.08 -13.44 4.25
N THR A 170 23.33 -13.25 3.92
CA THR A 170 24.16 -14.29 3.30
C THR A 170 24.53 -15.36 4.35
N ALA A 171 25.09 -16.50 3.90
CA ALA A 171 25.46 -17.59 4.82
C ALA A 171 26.54 -17.19 5.86
N ASP A 172 27.38 -16.19 5.55
CA ASP A 172 28.34 -15.61 6.48
C ASP A 172 27.75 -14.54 7.42
N GLY A 173 26.44 -14.31 7.33
CA GLY A 173 25.69 -13.35 8.16
C GLY A 173 25.69 -11.92 7.64
N SER A 174 26.33 -11.63 6.48
CA SER A 174 26.30 -10.30 5.88
C SER A 174 24.86 -9.88 5.53
N PRO A 175 24.42 -8.68 5.93
CA PRO A 175 23.03 -8.27 5.79
C PRO A 175 22.67 -8.03 4.31
N ILE A 176 21.45 -8.38 3.94
CA ILE A 176 20.82 -8.05 2.64
C ILE A 176 19.64 -7.13 2.87
N ALA A 177 18.67 -7.57 3.64
CA ALA A 177 17.44 -6.83 3.88
C ALA A 177 16.72 -7.29 5.15
N ALA A 178 15.76 -6.47 5.59
CA ALA A 178 14.70 -6.85 6.52
C ALA A 178 13.34 -6.40 5.96
N LEU A 179 12.30 -7.24 6.11
CA LEU A 179 10.92 -6.87 5.81
C LEU A 179 10.15 -6.83 7.13
N VAL A 180 9.51 -5.70 7.40
CA VAL A 180 8.66 -5.48 8.58
C VAL A 180 7.23 -5.33 8.14
N ASN A 181 6.33 -6.16 8.66
CA ASN A 181 4.89 -6.09 8.39
C ASN A 181 4.13 -5.87 9.71
N TYR A 182 3.48 -4.71 9.81
CA TYR A 182 2.71 -4.29 10.97
C TYR A 182 1.56 -3.39 10.53
N ALA A 183 0.43 -3.41 11.23
CA ALA A 183 -0.74 -2.62 10.88
C ALA A 183 -0.84 -1.36 11.78
N CYS A 184 -0.56 -0.20 11.19
CA CYS A 184 -0.82 1.08 11.83
C CYS A 184 -0.83 2.21 10.79
N HIS A 185 -1.85 3.08 10.79
CA HIS A 185 -1.89 4.25 9.94
C HIS A 185 -0.68 5.17 10.18
N PRO A 186 0.07 5.55 9.16
CA PRO A 186 1.14 6.54 9.30
C PRO A 186 0.59 7.97 9.30
N THR A 187 0.02 8.33 10.43
CA THR A 187 -0.65 9.62 10.68
C THR A 187 -0.05 10.37 11.87
N ALA A 188 1.07 9.86 12.42
CA ALA A 188 1.67 10.39 13.64
C ALA A 188 2.22 11.81 13.46
N SER A 189 2.70 12.20 12.28
CA SER A 189 3.15 13.56 11.95
C SER A 189 2.05 14.61 12.09
N GLY A 190 0.79 14.20 12.05
CA GLY A 190 -0.36 15.05 12.34
C GLY A 190 -0.96 15.76 11.11
N ARG A 191 -2.22 16.18 11.29
CA ARG A 191 -3.02 16.81 10.25
C ARG A 191 -2.48 18.17 9.80
N GLU A 192 -1.88 18.91 10.72
CA GLU A 192 -1.38 20.27 10.46
C GLU A 192 -0.01 20.28 9.77
N ASN A 193 0.63 19.13 9.65
CA ASN A 193 1.92 19.02 8.95
C ASN A 193 1.77 19.35 7.46
N THR A 194 2.68 20.20 6.96
CA THR A 194 2.79 20.57 5.54
C THR A 194 4.13 20.18 4.91
N GLU A 195 4.99 19.45 5.62
CA GLU A 195 6.24 18.96 5.08
C GLU A 195 6.10 17.51 4.61
N VAL A 196 6.73 17.17 3.49
CA VAL A 196 6.80 15.80 2.99
C VAL A 196 7.59 14.94 3.97
N SER A 197 7.03 13.78 4.35
CA SER A 197 7.67 12.85 5.28
C SER A 197 7.18 11.41 5.09
N ARG A 198 8.02 10.46 5.46
CA ARG A 198 7.71 9.03 5.56
C ARG A 198 6.89 8.69 6.81
N ASP A 199 6.63 9.68 7.69
CA ASP A 199 6.00 9.48 9.00
C ASP A 199 6.75 8.44 9.85
N TRP A 200 6.12 7.80 10.85
CA TRP A 200 6.74 6.81 11.72
C TRP A 200 7.36 5.62 10.99
N CYS A 201 6.86 5.27 9.80
CA CYS A 201 7.41 4.18 8.98
C CYS A 201 8.86 4.43 8.57
N GLY A 202 9.20 5.70 8.25
CA GLY A 202 10.55 6.12 7.95
C GLY A 202 11.49 5.89 9.13
N TYR A 203 11.10 6.34 10.31
CA TYR A 203 11.91 6.15 11.52
C TYR A 203 12.06 4.68 11.90
N ALA A 204 11.01 3.87 11.71
CA ALA A 204 11.08 2.43 11.94
C ALA A 204 12.09 1.76 11.01
N THR A 205 12.01 2.03 9.70
CA THR A 205 12.93 1.43 8.72
C THR A 205 14.36 1.89 8.92
N ASP A 206 14.60 3.18 9.22
CA ASP A 206 15.94 3.69 9.47
C ASP A 206 16.57 3.06 10.73
N ALA A 207 15.79 2.85 11.80
CA ALA A 207 16.26 2.20 13.00
C ALA A 207 16.56 0.70 12.78
N VAL A 208 15.76 0.00 12.00
CA VAL A 208 16.01 -1.40 11.62
C VAL A 208 17.27 -1.50 10.76
N GLU A 209 17.44 -0.61 9.76
CA GLU A 209 18.66 -0.57 8.93
C GLU A 209 19.92 -0.28 9.77
N ALA A 210 19.82 0.66 10.71
CA ALA A 210 20.94 0.98 11.60
C ALA A 210 21.37 -0.22 12.49
N ALA A 211 20.41 -1.03 12.92
CA ALA A 211 20.67 -2.17 13.80
C ALA A 211 21.09 -3.44 13.04
N LEU A 212 20.45 -3.75 11.92
CA LEU A 212 20.62 -5.02 11.22
C LEU A 212 21.51 -4.91 9.97
N GLY A 213 21.70 -3.69 9.44
CA GLY A 213 22.30 -3.46 8.14
C GLY A 213 21.36 -3.83 6.99
N GLY A 214 21.82 -3.61 5.74
CA GLY A 214 21.04 -3.87 4.54
C GLY A 214 19.91 -2.84 4.32
N VAL A 215 18.85 -3.24 3.62
CA VAL A 215 17.69 -2.40 3.33
C VAL A 215 16.48 -2.88 4.14
N ALA A 216 15.88 -2.01 4.95
CA ALA A 216 14.63 -2.33 5.64
C ALA A 216 13.43 -1.89 4.81
N VAL A 217 12.49 -2.79 4.55
CA VAL A 217 11.24 -2.53 3.85
C VAL A 217 10.09 -2.68 4.83
N TYR A 218 9.31 -1.64 5.01
CA TYR A 218 8.06 -1.69 5.76
C TYR A 218 6.88 -1.85 4.79
N VAL A 219 6.04 -2.83 5.05
CA VAL A 219 4.77 -3.02 4.33
C VAL A 219 3.64 -2.98 5.34
N ASN A 220 2.68 -2.08 5.11
CA ASN A 220 1.55 -1.92 6.01
C ASN A 220 0.68 -3.19 6.04
N GLY A 221 0.15 -3.51 7.22
CA GLY A 221 -0.79 -4.59 7.42
C GLY A 221 -2.23 -4.20 7.06
N ALA A 222 -3.20 -4.82 7.75
CA ALA A 222 -4.61 -4.49 7.64
C ALA A 222 -4.91 -3.20 8.41
N VAL A 223 -4.65 -2.07 7.78
CA VAL A 223 -4.57 -0.75 8.42
C VAL A 223 -5.92 -0.03 8.52
N GLY A 224 -6.96 -0.54 7.87
CA GLY A 224 -8.18 0.22 7.59
C GLY A 224 -8.85 0.89 8.80
N ASP A 225 -8.76 0.31 9.97
CA ASP A 225 -9.33 0.86 11.22
C ASP A 225 -8.31 1.02 12.35
N VAL A 226 -7.01 0.84 12.07
CA VAL A 226 -5.94 0.84 13.09
C VAL A 226 -5.11 2.12 12.99
N ASN A 227 -5.24 2.99 13.97
CA ASN A 227 -4.51 4.25 14.08
C ASN A 227 -3.45 4.19 15.20
N PRO A 228 -2.45 5.10 15.21
CA PRO A 228 -1.63 5.34 16.39
C PRO A 228 -2.51 5.56 17.63
N ALA A 229 -2.07 5.04 18.78
CA ALA A 229 -2.81 5.20 20.03
C ALA A 229 -2.92 6.67 20.47
N VAL A 230 -1.94 7.49 20.08
CA VAL A 230 -1.83 8.91 20.41
C VAL A 230 -1.57 9.71 19.13
N ASP A 231 -2.17 10.88 19.03
CA ASP A 231 -1.84 11.87 18.02
C ASP A 231 -0.73 12.80 18.59
N GLY A 232 0.32 13.14 17.81
CA GLY A 232 1.43 13.84 18.46
C GLY A 232 2.52 14.52 17.64
N GLY A 233 2.44 14.57 16.33
CA GLY A 233 3.46 15.20 15.47
C GLY A 233 4.75 14.37 15.34
N PHE A 234 5.81 14.95 14.79
CA PHE A 234 7.05 14.24 14.46
C PHE A 234 7.72 13.57 15.67
N ALA A 235 7.68 14.17 16.86
CA ALA A 235 8.22 13.56 18.05
C ALA A 235 7.53 12.22 18.39
N HIS A 236 6.20 12.15 18.13
CA HIS A 236 5.46 10.90 18.29
C HIS A 236 5.76 9.92 17.16
N ALA A 237 5.92 10.41 15.94
CA ALA A 237 6.33 9.57 14.82
C ALA A 237 7.68 8.87 15.09
N VAL A 238 8.67 9.60 15.64
CA VAL A 238 9.94 9.01 16.10
C VAL A 238 9.70 7.93 17.14
N THR A 239 8.96 8.26 18.22
CA THR A 239 8.70 7.32 19.33
C THR A 239 8.02 6.03 18.85
N LEU A 240 7.00 6.16 17.99
CA LEU A 240 6.27 5.02 17.43
C LEU A 240 7.16 4.19 16.49
N GLY A 241 7.91 4.86 15.60
CA GLY A 241 8.83 4.19 14.69
C GLY A 241 9.90 3.38 15.44
N GLU A 242 10.51 3.97 16.47
CA GLU A 242 11.45 3.27 17.33
C GLU A 242 10.83 2.11 18.12
N ALA A 243 9.56 2.23 18.54
CA ALA A 243 8.87 1.13 19.24
C ALA A 243 8.66 -0.06 18.30
N VAL A 244 8.21 0.19 17.05
CA VAL A 244 8.07 -0.85 16.02
C VAL A 244 9.43 -1.47 15.70
N ALA A 245 10.48 -0.66 15.51
CA ALA A 245 11.82 -1.16 15.23
C ALA A 245 12.36 -2.04 16.37
N ARG A 246 12.27 -1.59 17.62
CA ARG A 246 12.72 -2.37 18.79
C ARG A 246 12.01 -3.71 18.89
N ALA A 247 10.69 -3.74 18.72
CA ALA A 247 9.92 -4.99 18.75
C ALA A 247 10.30 -5.93 17.59
N SER A 248 10.49 -5.36 16.39
CA SER A 248 10.92 -6.08 15.19
C SER A 248 12.31 -6.72 15.40
N ILE A 249 13.28 -5.95 15.85
CA ILE A 249 14.66 -6.42 16.11
C ILE A 249 14.68 -7.47 17.21
N ALA A 250 14.02 -7.21 18.34
CA ALA A 250 13.98 -8.15 19.47
C ALA A 250 13.27 -9.47 19.10
N SER A 251 12.29 -9.46 18.21
CA SER A 251 11.62 -10.69 17.77
C SER A 251 12.58 -11.64 17.07
N LEU A 252 13.64 -11.14 16.44
CA LEU A 252 14.61 -11.95 15.69
C LEU A 252 15.49 -12.84 16.58
N ASP A 253 15.53 -12.61 17.89
CA ASP A 253 16.21 -13.53 18.83
C ASP A 253 15.55 -14.93 18.83
N ALA A 254 14.27 -15.00 18.47
CA ALA A 254 13.51 -16.25 18.33
C ALA A 254 13.22 -16.60 16.86
N ALA A 255 13.94 -16.00 15.92
CA ALA A 255 13.67 -16.20 14.50
C ALA A 255 14.01 -17.63 14.04
N GLU A 256 13.17 -18.15 13.18
CA GLU A 256 13.33 -19.46 12.55
C GLU A 256 13.79 -19.30 11.11
N THR A 257 14.72 -20.18 10.70
CA THR A 257 15.21 -20.19 9.32
C THR A 257 14.15 -20.81 8.40
N LEU A 258 13.79 -20.10 7.35
CA LEU A 258 12.87 -20.56 6.32
C LEU A 258 13.62 -21.40 5.27
N GLY A 259 13.01 -22.49 4.87
CA GLY A 259 13.46 -23.33 3.75
C GLY A 259 12.29 -23.67 2.84
N GLY A 260 12.57 -24.11 1.61
CA GLY A 260 11.53 -24.52 0.69
C GLY A 260 11.39 -23.57 -0.53
N ALA A 261 10.30 -23.74 -1.26
CA ALA A 261 10.04 -23.04 -2.51
C ALA A 261 9.42 -21.64 -2.27
N VAL A 262 9.53 -20.79 -3.28
CA VAL A 262 8.86 -19.50 -3.34
C VAL A 262 7.62 -19.61 -4.21
N VAL A 263 6.50 -19.10 -3.73
CA VAL A 263 5.24 -19.02 -4.49
C VAL A 263 4.77 -17.57 -4.51
N VAL A 264 4.34 -17.10 -5.67
CA VAL A 264 3.64 -15.82 -5.82
C VAL A 264 2.50 -15.99 -6.81
N ARG A 265 1.33 -15.50 -6.46
CA ARG A 265 0.15 -15.49 -7.33
C ARG A 265 -0.54 -14.15 -7.22
N THR A 266 -0.86 -13.59 -8.35
CA THR A 266 -1.67 -12.36 -8.46
C THR A 266 -2.91 -12.71 -9.27
N GLU A 267 -4.07 -12.46 -8.71
CA GLU A 267 -5.36 -12.76 -9.33
C GLU A 267 -6.07 -11.45 -9.68
N PRO A 268 -6.63 -11.34 -10.89
CA PRO A 268 -7.54 -10.25 -11.22
C PRO A 268 -8.75 -10.24 -10.30
N LEU A 269 -9.08 -9.06 -9.78
CA LEU A 269 -10.22 -8.83 -8.90
C LEU A 269 -11.17 -7.84 -9.56
N LEU A 270 -12.44 -8.21 -9.70
CA LEU A 270 -13.49 -7.33 -10.17
C LEU A 270 -14.36 -6.89 -9.00
N LEU A 271 -14.18 -5.67 -8.55
CA LEU A 271 -14.96 -5.11 -7.45
C LEU A 271 -16.24 -4.48 -7.97
N PRO A 272 -17.41 -4.84 -7.46
CA PRO A 272 -18.64 -4.18 -7.84
C PRO A 272 -18.59 -2.71 -7.38
N VAL A 273 -18.77 -1.79 -8.32
CA VAL A 273 -18.83 -0.37 -7.98
C VAL A 273 -20.27 -0.06 -7.57
N ASN A 274 -20.49 0.14 -6.29
CA ASN A 274 -21.79 0.52 -5.76
C ASN A 274 -21.79 2.00 -5.40
N PHE A 275 -22.41 2.79 -6.27
CA PHE A 275 -22.63 4.22 -6.03
C PHE A 275 -23.94 4.45 -5.27
N GLU A 276 -24.21 3.73 -4.19
CA GLU A 276 -25.47 3.84 -3.43
C GLU A 276 -25.82 5.27 -2.99
N ARG A 277 -24.84 6.17 -2.93
CA ARG A 277 -25.03 7.59 -2.65
C ARG A 277 -25.26 8.47 -3.90
N LEU A 278 -24.99 7.94 -5.09
CA LEU A 278 -25.31 8.64 -6.33
C LEU A 278 -26.65 8.17 -6.85
N SER A 279 -27.50 9.13 -7.29
CA SER A 279 -28.77 8.75 -7.90
C SER A 279 -28.54 7.81 -9.09
N GLN A 280 -29.49 6.91 -9.34
CA GLN A 280 -29.39 5.96 -10.48
C GLN A 280 -29.07 6.68 -11.80
N ARG A 281 -29.59 7.90 -11.99
CA ARG A 281 -29.30 8.73 -13.17
C ARG A 281 -27.83 9.11 -13.30
N VAL A 282 -27.14 9.37 -12.17
CA VAL A 282 -25.70 9.68 -12.16
C VAL A 282 -24.90 8.41 -12.44
N GLN A 283 -25.29 7.28 -11.87
CA GLN A 283 -24.65 5.98 -12.14
C GLN A 283 -24.76 5.63 -13.63
N ASP A 284 -25.94 5.77 -14.21
CA ASP A 284 -26.18 5.53 -15.64
C ASP A 284 -25.41 6.53 -16.53
N ALA A 285 -25.29 7.78 -16.10
CA ALA A 285 -24.51 8.80 -16.81
C ALA A 285 -23.02 8.49 -16.79
N VAL A 286 -22.46 8.08 -15.65
CA VAL A 286 -21.06 7.67 -15.51
C VAL A 286 -20.78 6.43 -16.36
N GLY A 287 -21.66 5.43 -16.34
CA GLY A 287 -21.53 4.23 -17.16
C GLY A 287 -21.55 4.54 -18.68
N ARG A 288 -22.45 5.43 -19.13
CA ARG A 288 -22.51 5.84 -20.54
C ARG A 288 -21.38 6.78 -20.97
N ALA A 289 -20.94 7.66 -20.08
CA ALA A 289 -19.87 8.62 -20.36
C ALA A 289 -18.46 8.04 -20.20
N GLY A 290 -18.32 6.80 -19.71
CA GLY A 290 -17.03 6.18 -19.44
C GLY A 290 -15.98 6.32 -20.55
N PRO A 291 -16.32 6.03 -21.84
CA PRO A 291 -15.39 6.23 -22.94
C PRO A 291 -14.96 7.71 -23.14
N ALA A 292 -15.93 8.64 -23.04
CA ALA A 292 -15.65 10.08 -23.18
C ALA A 292 -14.84 10.62 -21.99
N LEU A 293 -15.17 10.19 -20.77
CA LEU A 293 -14.41 10.52 -19.55
C LEU A 293 -12.98 10.00 -19.64
N SER A 294 -12.78 8.79 -20.20
CA SER A 294 -11.44 8.22 -20.41
C SER A 294 -10.60 9.05 -21.39
N VAL A 295 -11.20 9.59 -22.45
CA VAL A 295 -10.51 10.49 -23.39
C VAL A 295 -10.15 11.81 -22.70
N LEU A 296 -11.08 12.38 -21.94
CA LEU A 296 -10.86 13.64 -21.20
C LEU A 296 -9.77 13.49 -20.12
N SER A 297 -9.78 12.37 -19.42
CA SER A 297 -8.73 12.03 -18.42
C SER A 297 -7.37 11.91 -19.08
N LYS A 298 -7.24 11.18 -20.19
CA LYS A 298 -5.98 11.06 -20.94
C LYS A 298 -5.42 12.40 -21.41
N ALA A 299 -6.30 13.37 -21.69
CA ALA A 299 -5.94 14.73 -22.05
C ALA A 299 -5.58 15.61 -20.83
N GLY A 300 -5.63 15.08 -19.59
CA GLY A 300 -5.38 15.83 -18.36
C GLY A 300 -6.47 16.82 -17.97
N GLY A 301 -7.59 16.85 -18.69
CA GLY A 301 -8.65 17.85 -18.51
C GLY A 301 -9.41 17.71 -17.18
N MET A 302 -9.65 16.48 -16.71
CA MET A 302 -10.33 16.23 -15.43
C MET A 302 -9.45 16.62 -14.26
N ARG A 303 -8.17 16.35 -14.33
CA ARG A 303 -7.18 16.74 -13.30
C ARG A 303 -7.06 18.26 -13.19
N ALA A 304 -6.95 18.95 -14.34
CA ALA A 304 -6.93 20.41 -14.36
C ALA A 304 -8.22 21.01 -13.77
N ALA A 305 -9.38 20.39 -14.05
CA ALA A 305 -10.66 20.79 -13.48
C ALA A 305 -10.71 20.58 -11.96
N SER A 306 -10.22 19.44 -11.47
CA SER A 306 -10.12 19.17 -10.02
C SER A 306 -9.25 20.20 -9.32
N ILE A 307 -8.06 20.49 -9.84
CA ILE A 307 -7.15 21.51 -9.29
C ILE A 307 -7.82 22.89 -9.27
N ALA A 308 -8.47 23.31 -10.37
CA ALA A 308 -9.17 24.58 -10.45
C ALA A 308 -10.34 24.69 -9.47
N LEU A 309 -11.11 23.62 -9.28
CA LEU A 309 -12.21 23.56 -8.31
C LEU A 309 -11.68 23.67 -6.87
N HIS A 310 -10.57 23.04 -6.57
CA HIS A 310 -9.90 23.20 -5.28
C HIS A 310 -9.47 24.65 -5.06
N ALA A 311 -8.80 25.26 -6.02
CA ALA A 311 -8.38 26.66 -5.94
C ALA A 311 -9.57 27.63 -5.77
N ALA A 312 -10.75 27.26 -6.28
CA ALA A 312 -12.00 28.00 -6.11
C ALA A 312 -12.74 27.69 -4.79
N GLY A 313 -12.15 26.91 -3.88
CA GLY A 313 -12.76 26.54 -2.59
C GLY A 313 -13.89 25.49 -2.71
N ARG A 314 -14.02 24.81 -3.84
CA ARG A 314 -15.04 23.79 -4.10
C ARG A 314 -14.46 22.38 -3.97
N ALA A 315 -13.92 22.10 -2.78
CA ALA A 315 -13.26 20.81 -2.47
C ALA A 315 -14.18 19.59 -2.70
N ASP A 316 -15.47 19.73 -2.41
CA ASP A 316 -16.51 18.70 -2.63
C ASP A 316 -16.60 18.28 -4.11
N LEU A 317 -16.67 19.26 -5.00
CA LEU A 317 -16.72 19.00 -6.46
C LEU A 317 -15.38 18.52 -6.99
N ALA A 318 -14.29 19.07 -6.50
CA ALA A 318 -12.95 18.68 -6.89
C ALA A 318 -12.68 17.19 -6.63
N GLN A 319 -13.09 16.69 -5.48
CA GLN A 319 -12.99 15.27 -5.13
C GLN A 319 -13.85 14.37 -6.00
N MET A 320 -15.08 14.81 -6.27
CA MET A 320 -15.94 14.06 -7.17
C MET A 320 -15.29 13.94 -8.57
N VAL A 321 -14.68 15.02 -9.07
CA VAL A 321 -13.96 15.01 -10.36
C VAL A 321 -12.72 14.10 -10.29
N ALA A 322 -11.95 14.16 -9.21
CA ALA A 322 -10.78 13.30 -9.02
C ALA A 322 -11.16 11.81 -8.91
N ALA A 323 -12.23 11.49 -8.17
CA ALA A 323 -12.75 10.12 -8.11
C ALA A 323 -13.21 9.62 -9.48
N LEU A 324 -13.93 10.46 -10.24
CA LEU A 324 -14.35 10.13 -11.60
C LEU A 324 -13.16 9.93 -12.55
N GLU A 325 -12.09 10.71 -12.39
CA GLU A 325 -10.85 10.50 -13.11
C GLU A 325 -10.22 9.15 -12.79
N GLY A 326 -10.11 8.81 -11.52
CA GLY A 326 -9.61 7.50 -11.06
C GLY A 326 -10.39 6.34 -11.68
N PHE A 327 -11.72 6.44 -11.77
CA PHE A 327 -12.55 5.45 -12.45
C PHE A 327 -12.35 5.44 -13.96
N ALA A 328 -12.27 6.60 -14.60
CA ALA A 328 -12.08 6.72 -16.04
C ALA A 328 -10.75 6.11 -16.52
N GLN A 329 -9.70 6.25 -15.74
CA GLN A 329 -8.39 5.68 -16.04
C GLN A 329 -8.34 4.15 -15.92
N ARG A 330 -9.24 3.53 -15.13
CA ARG A 330 -9.22 2.10 -14.79
C ARG A 330 -9.98 1.19 -15.77
N LYS A 331 -10.54 1.69 -16.85
CA LYS A 331 -11.29 0.91 -17.83
C LYS A 331 -12.37 0.03 -17.17
N LEU A 332 -13.33 0.66 -16.52
CA LEU A 332 -14.47 -0.04 -15.88
C LEU A 332 -15.07 -1.11 -16.79
N VAL A 333 -15.44 -2.24 -16.20
CA VAL A 333 -16.03 -3.39 -16.89
C VAL A 333 -17.52 -3.44 -16.62
N MET A 334 -18.33 -3.55 -17.66
CA MET A 334 -19.78 -3.79 -17.54
C MET A 334 -20.07 -5.28 -17.69
N ARG A 335 -20.75 -5.87 -16.70
CA ARG A 335 -21.26 -7.26 -16.75
C ARG A 335 -22.67 -7.31 -16.18
N ASP A 336 -23.61 -7.89 -16.89
CA ASP A 336 -25.00 -8.07 -16.45
C ASP A 336 -25.66 -6.79 -15.90
N GLY A 337 -25.42 -5.65 -16.59
CA GLY A 337 -25.93 -4.35 -16.19
C GLY A 337 -25.28 -3.72 -14.97
N ARG A 338 -24.23 -4.33 -14.42
CA ARG A 338 -23.46 -3.81 -13.28
C ARG A 338 -22.07 -3.34 -13.70
N THR A 339 -21.59 -2.32 -13.04
CA THR A 339 -20.24 -1.77 -13.26
C THR A 339 -19.27 -2.36 -12.26
N PHE A 340 -18.11 -2.79 -12.75
CA PHE A 340 -17.01 -3.33 -11.95
C PHE A 340 -15.73 -2.54 -12.18
N LEU A 341 -14.98 -2.37 -11.12
CA LEU A 341 -13.62 -1.82 -11.14
C LEU A 341 -12.62 -2.98 -11.15
N PRO A 342 -11.81 -3.10 -12.23
CA PRO A 342 -10.75 -4.11 -12.27
C PRO A 342 -9.56 -3.69 -11.41
N THR A 343 -9.08 -4.61 -10.60
CA THR A 343 -7.85 -4.50 -9.80
C THR A 343 -7.24 -5.88 -9.63
N HIS A 344 -6.32 -6.04 -8.67
CA HIS A 344 -5.67 -7.32 -8.37
C HIS A 344 -5.57 -7.52 -6.85
N CYS A 345 -5.56 -8.76 -6.43
CA CYS A 345 -5.11 -9.18 -5.11
C CYS A 345 -4.09 -10.31 -5.26
N GLY A 346 -3.40 -10.67 -4.19
CA GLY A 346 -2.32 -11.64 -4.30
C GLY A 346 -2.14 -12.52 -3.08
N TYR A 347 -1.41 -13.61 -3.31
CA TYR A 347 -0.90 -14.54 -2.32
C TYR A 347 0.59 -14.73 -2.56
N LEU A 348 1.35 -14.85 -1.50
CA LEU A 348 2.79 -15.15 -1.54
C LEU A 348 3.15 -16.19 -0.47
N ARG A 349 4.18 -16.99 -0.76
CA ARG A 349 4.81 -17.89 0.20
C ARG A 349 6.33 -17.85 0.03
N ILE A 350 7.04 -17.81 1.14
CA ILE A 350 8.50 -17.85 1.21
C ILE A 350 8.87 -19.05 2.07
N GLY A 351 9.41 -20.09 1.44
CA GLY A 351 9.62 -21.35 2.10
C GLY A 351 8.30 -22.01 2.51
N ASP A 352 8.34 -22.81 3.57
CA ASP A 352 7.18 -23.56 4.04
C ASP A 352 6.44 -22.85 5.19
N ASP A 353 7.08 -21.89 5.84
CA ASP A 353 6.61 -21.29 7.10
C ASP A 353 6.26 -19.81 7.06
N ALA A 354 6.36 -19.13 5.91
CA ALA A 354 5.92 -17.73 5.75
C ALA A 354 4.94 -17.60 4.59
N GLU A 355 3.71 -17.18 4.87
CA GLU A 355 2.66 -16.92 3.88
C GLU A 355 2.04 -15.56 4.05
N GLY A 356 1.49 -15.00 2.99
CA GLY A 356 0.85 -13.70 3.08
C GLY A 356 -0.14 -13.41 1.97
N PHE A 357 -1.00 -12.43 2.24
CA PHE A 357 -1.91 -11.83 1.29
C PHE A 357 -1.47 -10.44 0.87
N ALA A 358 -1.84 -10.05 -0.34
CA ALA A 358 -1.72 -8.69 -0.86
C ALA A 358 -3.10 -8.17 -1.27
N ALA A 359 -3.56 -7.08 -0.64
CA ALA A 359 -4.88 -6.52 -0.80
C ALA A 359 -4.82 -5.08 -1.37
N PRO A 360 -5.72 -4.71 -2.30
CA PRO A 360 -5.64 -3.45 -3.03
C PRO A 360 -6.23 -2.25 -2.29
N GLY A 361 -6.08 -2.17 -0.97
CA GLY A 361 -6.58 -1.06 -0.17
C GLY A 361 -6.47 -1.29 1.33
N GLU A 362 -7.28 -0.55 2.07
CA GLU A 362 -7.29 -0.49 3.52
C GLU A 362 -8.29 -1.51 4.09
N VAL A 363 -7.80 -2.69 4.42
CA VAL A 363 -8.63 -3.77 4.98
C VAL A 363 -8.84 -3.55 6.47
N LEU A 364 -10.08 -3.67 6.96
CA LEU A 364 -10.40 -3.56 8.37
C LEU A 364 -9.97 -4.81 9.15
N SER A 365 -9.60 -4.62 10.42
CA SER A 365 -9.08 -5.68 11.30
C SER A 365 -9.99 -6.91 11.40
N ARG A 366 -11.31 -6.73 11.51
CA ARG A 366 -12.30 -7.83 11.55
C ARG A 366 -12.41 -8.61 10.24
N LEU A 367 -12.03 -8.03 9.09
CA LEU A 367 -11.98 -8.74 7.81
C LEU A 367 -10.65 -9.47 7.63
N SER A 368 -9.55 -8.87 8.06
CA SER A 368 -8.21 -9.45 7.89
C SER A 368 -7.90 -10.60 8.86
N ALA A 369 -8.42 -10.55 10.08
CA ALA A 369 -8.13 -11.57 11.10
C ALA A 369 -8.52 -13.00 10.66
N PRO A 370 -9.76 -13.27 10.18
CA PRO A 370 -10.11 -14.59 9.68
C PRO A 370 -9.32 -14.98 8.41
N LEU A 371 -9.00 -14.04 7.54
CA LEU A 371 -8.17 -14.28 6.37
C LEU A 371 -6.76 -14.72 6.78
N ARG A 372 -6.11 -13.96 7.67
CA ARG A 372 -4.79 -14.34 8.20
C ARG A 372 -4.84 -15.71 8.90
N ALA A 373 -5.92 -16.02 9.64
CA ALA A 373 -6.10 -17.32 10.30
C ALA A 373 -6.24 -18.49 9.31
N SER A 374 -6.68 -18.25 8.08
CA SER A 374 -6.79 -19.28 7.04
C SER A 374 -5.47 -19.71 6.41
N LEU A 375 -4.41 -18.93 6.62
CA LEU A 375 -3.05 -19.30 6.19
C LEU A 375 -2.51 -20.44 7.05
N GLY A 376 -1.84 -21.41 6.41
CA GLY A 376 -1.28 -22.58 7.08
C GLY A 376 0.05 -22.32 7.77
N ALA A 377 0.82 -21.36 7.28
CA ALA A 377 2.15 -21.04 7.78
C ALA A 377 2.15 -20.43 9.19
N ARG A 378 3.28 -20.54 9.87
CA ARG A 378 3.50 -19.95 11.19
C ARG A 378 3.60 -18.43 11.13
N HIS A 379 4.35 -17.89 10.14
CA HIS A 379 4.54 -16.47 9.92
C HIS A 379 3.56 -15.96 8.87
N ARG A 380 2.55 -15.21 9.31
CA ARG A 380 1.42 -14.81 8.47
C ARG A 380 1.44 -13.32 8.21
N LEU A 381 1.76 -12.97 6.99
CA LEU A 381 1.84 -11.60 6.50
C LEU A 381 0.50 -11.12 5.93
N PHE A 382 0.27 -9.83 6.00
CA PHE A 382 -0.85 -9.20 5.31
C PHE A 382 -0.38 -7.87 4.73
N PHE A 383 -0.32 -7.76 3.40
CA PHE A 383 0.09 -6.53 2.72
C PHE A 383 -1.14 -5.75 2.31
N GLY A 384 -1.46 -4.71 3.06
CA GLY A 384 -2.45 -3.70 2.69
C GLY A 384 -1.90 -2.73 1.65
N LEU A 385 -2.80 -2.01 0.95
CA LEU A 385 -2.43 -1.00 -0.05
C LEU A 385 -1.46 -1.54 -1.11
N ALA A 386 -1.56 -2.82 -1.41
CA ALA A 386 -0.74 -3.54 -2.37
C ALA A 386 -1.51 -3.75 -3.68
N HIS A 387 -0.84 -3.60 -4.81
CA HIS A 387 -1.39 -3.61 -6.16
C HIS A 387 -2.25 -2.40 -6.53
N ASP A 388 -2.96 -1.79 -5.59
CA ASP A 388 -3.84 -0.63 -5.78
C ASP A 388 -4.11 0.06 -4.44
N THR A 389 -4.79 1.23 -4.48
CA THR A 389 -5.21 1.98 -3.30
C THR A 389 -6.67 2.40 -3.47
N LEU A 390 -7.59 1.51 -3.12
CA LEU A 390 -9.03 1.64 -3.40
C LEU A 390 -9.88 2.08 -2.20
N GLY A 391 -9.25 2.56 -1.12
CA GLY A 391 -9.95 2.86 0.13
C GLY A 391 -10.30 1.59 0.91
N TYR A 392 -11.45 1.58 1.60
CA TYR A 392 -11.72 0.62 2.67
C TYR A 392 -12.42 -0.65 2.19
N PHE A 393 -11.96 -1.78 2.75
CA PHE A 393 -12.62 -3.09 2.66
C PHE A 393 -13.21 -3.46 4.01
N ILE A 394 -14.55 -3.41 4.10
CA ILE A 394 -15.33 -3.51 5.33
C ILE A 394 -16.04 -4.86 5.37
N PRO A 395 -16.12 -5.56 6.53
CA PRO A 395 -17.01 -6.72 6.68
C PRO A 395 -18.46 -6.34 6.36
N GLU A 396 -19.18 -7.19 5.63
CA GLU A 396 -20.52 -6.87 5.13
C GLU A 396 -21.55 -6.67 6.25
N ASP A 397 -21.41 -7.39 7.36
CA ASP A 397 -22.23 -7.29 8.56
C ASP A 397 -21.97 -6.01 9.38
N GLU A 398 -20.83 -5.36 9.15
CA GLU A 398 -20.46 -4.07 9.78
C GLU A 398 -20.76 -2.86 8.87
N TRP A 399 -21.34 -3.09 7.70
CA TRP A 399 -21.66 -2.03 6.75
C TRP A 399 -22.75 -1.11 7.29
N MET A 400 -22.49 0.21 7.30
CA MET A 400 -23.42 1.28 7.75
C MET A 400 -23.93 1.11 9.19
N THR A 401 -23.10 0.56 10.07
CA THR A 401 -23.44 0.42 11.49
C THR A 401 -23.34 1.71 12.32
N GLY A 402 -22.96 2.82 11.70
CA GLY A 402 -22.78 4.13 12.36
C GLY A 402 -21.41 4.29 13.05
N ARG A 403 -20.56 3.28 13.01
CA ARG A 403 -19.22 3.36 13.58
C ARG A 403 -18.38 4.37 12.81
N ASN A 404 -17.58 5.16 13.53
CA ASN A 404 -16.79 6.25 12.97
C ASN A 404 -17.58 7.13 11.98
N ASN A 405 -18.88 7.37 12.28
CA ASN A 405 -19.82 8.11 11.43
C ASN A 405 -19.90 7.60 9.99
N ASN A 406 -19.69 6.30 9.77
CA ASN A 406 -19.62 5.65 8.45
C ASN A 406 -18.58 6.29 7.50
N TYR A 407 -17.47 6.75 8.06
CA TYR A 407 -16.41 7.39 7.28
C TYR A 407 -15.81 6.41 6.26
N GLU A 408 -15.44 5.21 6.72
CA GLU A 408 -14.83 4.17 5.87
C GLU A 408 -15.79 3.76 4.74
N GLU A 409 -17.08 3.65 5.03
CA GLU A 409 -18.11 3.34 4.02
C GLU A 409 -18.19 4.42 2.95
N SER A 410 -17.93 5.67 3.32
CA SER A 410 -17.97 6.80 2.37
C SER A 410 -16.82 6.79 1.38
N VAL A 411 -15.74 6.08 1.68
CA VAL A 411 -14.49 6.00 0.90
C VAL A 411 -14.20 4.55 0.50
N SER A 412 -15.20 3.71 0.38
CA SER A 412 -15.09 2.30 0.00
C SER A 412 -15.70 2.02 -1.37
N MET A 413 -15.41 0.84 -1.91
CA MET A 413 -16.02 0.32 -3.15
C MET A 413 -17.45 -0.21 -2.96
N GLY A 414 -18.04 -0.04 -1.77
CA GLY A 414 -19.39 -0.46 -1.44
C GLY A 414 -19.45 -1.73 -0.59
N LYS A 415 -20.67 -2.07 -0.16
CA LYS A 415 -20.98 -3.10 0.83
C LYS A 415 -20.31 -4.45 0.57
N HIS A 416 -20.26 -4.88 -0.68
CA HIS A 416 -19.79 -6.22 -1.05
C HIS A 416 -18.29 -6.29 -1.36
N GLY A 417 -17.57 -5.16 -1.34
CA GLY A 417 -16.14 -5.12 -1.67
C GLY A 417 -15.30 -6.03 -0.76
N GLY A 418 -15.56 -5.99 0.54
CA GLY A 418 -14.88 -6.84 1.52
C GLY A 418 -15.12 -8.33 1.30
N THR A 419 -16.36 -8.73 1.05
CA THR A 419 -16.76 -10.13 0.80
C THR A 419 -16.09 -10.67 -0.48
N VAL A 420 -16.10 -9.89 -1.57
CA VAL A 420 -15.48 -10.29 -2.84
C VAL A 420 -13.96 -10.45 -2.67
N LEU A 421 -13.29 -9.51 -1.99
CA LEU A 421 -11.85 -9.63 -1.69
C LEU A 421 -11.56 -10.88 -0.86
N ALA A 422 -12.30 -11.08 0.23
CA ALA A 422 -12.08 -12.22 1.14
C ALA A 422 -12.26 -13.57 0.43
N SER A 423 -13.31 -13.72 -0.37
CA SER A 423 -13.56 -14.94 -1.13
C SER A 423 -12.42 -15.22 -2.13
N THR A 424 -11.97 -14.21 -2.85
CA THR A 424 -10.88 -14.37 -3.84
C THR A 424 -9.56 -14.74 -3.17
N LEU A 425 -9.21 -14.10 -2.03
CA LEU A 425 -7.99 -14.42 -1.28
C LEU A 425 -8.04 -15.86 -0.70
N ALA A 426 -9.18 -16.29 -0.17
CA ALA A 426 -9.35 -17.66 0.32
C ALA A 426 -9.20 -18.70 -0.80
N GLU A 427 -9.73 -18.46 -2.00
CA GLU A 427 -9.54 -19.33 -3.16
C GLU A 427 -8.06 -19.44 -3.58
N LEU A 428 -7.28 -18.35 -3.47
CA LEU A 428 -5.85 -18.36 -3.78
C LEU A 428 -5.06 -19.32 -2.88
N VAL A 429 -5.38 -19.40 -1.60
CA VAL A 429 -4.75 -20.36 -0.67
C VAL A 429 -5.00 -21.79 -1.14
N VAL A 430 -6.25 -22.15 -1.42
CA VAL A 430 -6.62 -23.51 -1.87
C VAL A 430 -5.91 -23.92 -3.15
N ARG A 431 -5.72 -22.99 -4.10
CA ARG A 431 -5.02 -23.26 -5.38
C ARG A 431 -3.48 -23.30 -5.22
N SER A 432 -2.96 -22.90 -4.08
CA SER A 432 -1.51 -22.76 -3.84
C SER A 432 -0.98 -23.81 -2.86
N SER A 433 -1.88 -24.53 -2.16
CA SER A 433 -1.63 -25.73 -1.36
C SER A 433 -1.49 -26.95 -2.25
#